data_9c4a64f2386d79e884273d60b4865a57
#
_entry.id   9c4a64f2386d79e884273d60b4865a57
#
_cell.length_a   1.000
_cell.length_b   1.000
_cell.length_c   1.000
_cell.angle_alpha   90.00
_cell.angle_beta   90.00
_cell.angle_gamma   90.00
#
_symmetry.space_group_name_H-M   'P 1'
#
loop_
_entity.id
_entity.type
_entity.pdbx_description
1 polymer ?
#
loop_
_entity_poly.entity_id
_entity_poly.type
_entity_poly.pdbx_seq_one_letter_code
_entity_poly.pdbx_strand_id
1 'polypeptide(L)'
;MRIAPDARLGAIDRGSAAIEMVLLTPVLVVLLLLVIHVGRTSEGVSELRHAADQGARAASLVARSRMNAAAVSAVRRDLVASGSSCEKPTVAVTLQTSGFSSSVRVDVRCQVSNLGLAMIGSRPVRLSATSTEVVDRFRGG
;
A
#
# COMPACT_ATOMS: atom_id res chain seq x y z
N MET A 1 -18.92 59.41 -41.64
CA MET A 1 -19.33 58.99 -40.31
C MET A 1 -18.75 57.61 -40.06
N ARG A 2 -17.59 57.50 -39.35
CA ARG A 2 -16.89 56.24 -39.08
C ARG A 2 -17.25 55.83 -37.65
N ILE A 3 -17.93 54.73 -37.50
CA ILE A 3 -18.26 54.12 -36.21
C ILE A 3 -17.00 53.36 -35.76
N ALA A 4 -16.40 53.80 -34.65
CA ALA A 4 -15.28 53.10 -34.02
C ALA A 4 -15.79 51.81 -33.36
N PRO A 5 -15.12 50.65 -33.52
CA PRO A 5 -15.53 49.45 -32.83
C PRO A 5 -15.20 49.55 -31.34
N ASP A 6 -16.17 49.20 -30.52
CA ASP A 6 -16.10 49.16 -29.06
C ASP A 6 -14.99 48.22 -28.55
N ALA A 7 -13.88 48.79 -28.12
CA ALA A 7 -12.76 48.07 -27.51
C ALA A 7 -12.99 47.65 -26.02
N ARG A 8 -14.25 47.63 -25.55
CA ARG A 8 -14.60 47.40 -24.15
C ARG A 8 -15.02 45.96 -23.79
N LEU A 9 -15.24 45.11 -24.78
CA LEU A 9 -15.68 43.73 -24.52
C LEU A 9 -14.60 42.75 -24.07
N GLY A 10 -13.30 43.06 -24.28
CA GLY A 10 -12.20 42.17 -23.94
C GLY A 10 -11.67 42.27 -22.51
N ALA A 11 -12.11 43.24 -21.71
CA ALA A 11 -11.59 43.44 -20.34
C ALA A 11 -12.39 42.67 -19.27
N ILE A 12 -13.64 42.33 -19.56
CA ILE A 12 -14.55 41.66 -18.60
C ILE A 12 -14.24 40.16 -18.52
N ASP A 13 -13.85 39.52 -19.63
CA ASP A 13 -13.55 38.09 -19.69
C ASP A 13 -12.24 37.71 -18.98
N ARG A 14 -11.24 38.62 -18.93
CA ARG A 14 -9.98 38.37 -18.27
C ARG A 14 -10.09 38.33 -16.74
N GLY A 15 -11.02 39.10 -16.17
CA GLY A 15 -11.27 39.08 -14.72
C GLY A 15 -12.01 37.82 -14.27
N SER A 16 -12.94 37.30 -15.09
CA SER A 16 -13.71 36.08 -14.81
C SER A 16 -12.80 34.84 -14.76
N ALA A 17 -11.92 34.68 -15.75
CA ALA A 17 -10.98 33.55 -15.81
C ALA A 17 -9.99 33.52 -14.62
N ALA A 18 -9.54 34.69 -14.15
CA ALA A 18 -8.64 34.78 -13.00
C ALA A 18 -9.31 34.35 -11.69
N ILE A 19 -10.57 34.75 -11.48
CA ILE A 19 -11.35 34.35 -10.30
C ILE A 19 -11.66 32.85 -10.34
N GLU A 20 -11.98 32.31 -11.50
CA GLU A 20 -12.24 30.88 -11.68
C GLU A 20 -11.00 30.04 -11.37
N MET A 21 -9.81 30.45 -11.83
CA MET A 21 -8.54 29.80 -11.50
C MET A 21 -8.23 29.83 -10.00
N VAL A 22 -8.50 30.94 -9.33
CA VAL A 22 -8.28 31.07 -7.87
C VAL A 22 -9.20 30.12 -7.08
N LEU A 23 -10.44 29.95 -7.52
CA LEU A 23 -11.39 29.03 -6.89
C LEU A 23 -11.09 27.55 -7.18
N LEU A 24 -10.60 27.25 -8.39
CA LEU A 24 -10.25 25.87 -8.79
C LEU A 24 -8.96 25.38 -8.15
N THR A 25 -7.99 26.27 -7.89
CA THR A 25 -6.68 25.91 -7.33
C THR A 25 -6.78 25.11 -6.02
N PRO A 26 -7.51 25.51 -4.99
CA PRO A 26 -7.61 24.74 -3.76
C PRO A 26 -8.27 23.37 -3.97
N VAL A 27 -9.23 23.27 -4.87
CA VAL A 27 -9.89 21.99 -5.20
C VAL A 27 -8.91 21.04 -5.87
N LEU A 28 -8.11 21.52 -6.84
CA LEU A 28 -7.07 20.73 -7.49
C LEU A 28 -5.98 20.27 -6.51
N VAL A 29 -5.58 21.13 -5.58
CA VAL A 29 -4.60 20.76 -4.54
C VAL A 29 -5.16 19.65 -3.65
N VAL A 30 -6.41 19.74 -3.21
CA VAL A 30 -7.03 18.70 -2.40
C VAL A 30 -7.15 17.38 -3.16
N LEU A 31 -7.54 17.41 -4.43
CA LEU A 31 -7.59 16.24 -5.29
C LEU A 31 -6.20 15.61 -5.48
N LEU A 32 -5.18 16.41 -5.71
CA LEU A 32 -3.80 15.94 -5.82
C LEU A 32 -3.33 15.23 -4.54
N LEU A 33 -3.58 15.83 -3.39
CA LEU A 33 -3.25 15.25 -2.10
C LEU A 33 -4.00 13.93 -1.86
N LEU A 34 -5.27 13.85 -2.28
CA LEU A 34 -6.07 12.63 -2.22
C LEU A 34 -5.46 11.51 -3.07
N VAL A 35 -5.09 11.80 -4.32
CA VAL A 35 -4.47 10.82 -5.22
C VAL A 35 -3.14 10.32 -4.66
N ILE A 36 -2.30 11.21 -4.13
CA ILE A 36 -1.04 10.82 -3.50
C ILE A 36 -1.30 9.93 -2.27
N HIS A 37 -2.30 10.25 -1.47
CA HIS A 37 -2.65 9.46 -0.28
C HIS A 37 -3.11 8.05 -0.64
N VAL A 38 -4.00 7.92 -1.63
CA VAL A 38 -4.46 6.62 -2.14
C VAL A 38 -3.31 5.83 -2.76
N GLY A 39 -2.44 6.48 -3.53
CA GLY A 39 -1.27 5.84 -4.13
C GLY A 39 -0.35 5.20 -3.08
N ARG A 40 0.00 5.94 -2.04
CA ARG A 40 0.87 5.43 -0.95
C ARG A 40 0.28 4.25 -0.18
N THR A 41 -1.03 4.27 0.07
CA THR A 41 -1.70 3.14 0.76
C THR A 41 -1.73 1.89 -0.09
N SER A 42 -1.97 2.00 -1.40
CA SER A 42 -1.99 0.86 -2.31
C SER A 42 -0.61 0.21 -2.47
N GLU A 43 0.44 1.01 -2.50
CA GLU A 43 1.83 0.55 -2.54
C GLU A 43 2.19 -0.27 -1.30
N GLY A 44 1.91 0.22 -0.10
CA GLY A 44 2.16 -0.51 1.13
C GLY A 44 1.40 -1.84 1.24
N VAL A 45 0.18 -1.94 0.71
CA VAL A 45 -0.57 -3.21 0.64
C VAL A 45 0.08 -4.18 -0.34
N SER A 46 0.56 -3.70 -1.49
CA SER A 46 1.23 -4.52 -2.49
C SER A 46 2.54 -5.10 -1.95
N GLU A 47 3.37 -4.28 -1.30
CA GLU A 47 4.60 -4.72 -0.65
C GLU A 47 4.34 -5.78 0.42
N LEU A 48 3.31 -5.57 1.24
CA LEU A 48 2.97 -6.51 2.30
C LEU A 48 2.48 -7.86 1.76
N ARG A 49 1.74 -7.85 0.64
CA ARG A 49 1.34 -9.08 -0.07
C ARG A 49 2.55 -9.83 -0.60
N HIS A 50 3.47 -9.12 -1.24
CA HIS A 50 4.71 -9.72 -1.75
C HIS A 50 5.52 -10.35 -0.61
N ALA A 51 5.68 -9.67 0.51
CA ALA A 51 6.36 -10.19 1.69
C ALA A 51 5.66 -11.46 2.25
N ALA A 52 4.31 -11.47 2.28
CA ALA A 52 3.56 -12.64 2.71
C ALA A 52 3.76 -13.84 1.77
N ASP A 53 3.80 -13.62 0.45
CA ASP A 53 4.07 -14.64 -0.55
C ASP A 53 5.47 -15.23 -0.40
N GLN A 54 6.49 -14.39 -0.22
CA GLN A 54 7.86 -14.83 0.05
C GLN A 54 7.95 -15.63 1.35
N GLY A 55 7.23 -15.21 2.38
CA GLY A 55 7.13 -15.93 3.65
C GLY A 55 6.49 -17.32 3.50
N ALA A 56 5.37 -17.42 2.78
CA ALA A 56 4.66 -18.67 2.54
C ALA A 56 5.50 -19.64 1.71
N ARG A 57 6.16 -19.15 0.65
CA ARG A 57 7.12 -19.94 -0.13
C ARG A 57 8.27 -20.47 0.71
N ALA A 58 8.92 -19.61 1.49
CA ALA A 58 10.03 -20.03 2.34
C ALA A 58 9.60 -21.08 3.37
N ALA A 59 8.40 -20.95 3.92
CA ALA A 59 7.84 -21.92 4.84
C ALA A 59 7.51 -23.25 4.18
N SER A 60 6.97 -23.26 2.95
CA SER A 60 6.57 -24.48 2.25
C SER A 60 7.74 -25.37 1.85
N LEU A 61 8.97 -24.81 1.78
CA LEU A 61 10.18 -25.49 1.34
C LEU A 61 10.98 -26.14 2.47
N VAL A 62 10.60 -25.94 3.74
CA VAL A 62 11.36 -26.44 4.90
C VAL A 62 10.52 -27.39 5.76
N ALA A 63 11.18 -28.18 6.59
CA ALA A 63 10.52 -29.05 7.56
C ALA A 63 9.62 -28.26 8.52
N ARG A 64 8.54 -28.88 8.99
CA ARG A 64 7.49 -28.27 9.84
C ARG A 64 8.06 -27.50 11.03
N SER A 65 9.07 -28.01 11.70
CA SER A 65 9.74 -27.37 12.85
C SER A 65 10.42 -26.05 12.52
N ARG A 66 10.79 -25.82 11.26
CA ARG A 66 11.50 -24.63 10.76
C ARG A 66 10.61 -23.65 9.98
N MET A 67 9.35 -24.01 9.70
CA MET A 67 8.43 -23.19 8.89
C MET A 67 8.26 -21.78 9.43
N ASN A 68 8.05 -21.64 10.74
CA ASN A 68 7.87 -20.32 11.36
C ASN A 68 9.13 -19.46 11.22
N ALA A 69 10.29 -19.99 11.54
CA ALA A 69 11.55 -19.25 11.41
C ALA A 69 11.86 -18.85 9.97
N ALA A 70 11.61 -19.74 9.00
CA ALA A 70 11.81 -19.49 7.59
C ALA A 70 10.86 -18.38 7.08
N ALA A 71 9.57 -18.45 7.42
CA ALA A 71 8.60 -17.43 7.05
C ALA A 71 8.97 -16.05 7.63
N VAL A 72 9.24 -15.98 8.93
CA VAL A 72 9.58 -14.72 9.61
C VAL A 72 10.85 -14.10 9.00
N SER A 73 11.87 -14.91 8.73
CA SER A 73 13.11 -14.40 8.14
C SER A 73 12.92 -13.92 6.69
N ALA A 74 12.10 -14.59 5.89
CA ALA A 74 11.80 -14.20 4.51
C ALA A 74 10.99 -12.90 4.47
N VAL A 75 9.92 -12.81 5.25
CA VAL A 75 9.09 -11.59 5.35
C VAL A 75 9.95 -10.39 5.77
N ARG A 76 10.77 -10.53 6.81
CA ARG A 76 11.62 -9.41 7.27
C ARG A 76 12.61 -8.96 6.22
N ARG A 77 13.28 -9.90 5.53
CA ARG A 77 14.23 -9.56 4.46
C ARG A 77 13.54 -8.82 3.31
N ASP A 78 12.36 -9.26 2.91
CA ASP A 78 11.61 -8.64 1.83
C ASP A 78 11.15 -7.23 2.19
N LEU A 79 10.60 -7.02 3.39
CA LEU A 79 10.19 -5.71 3.88
C LEU A 79 11.37 -4.72 4.02
N VAL A 80 12.55 -5.20 4.40
CA VAL A 80 13.76 -4.37 4.44
C VAL A 80 14.24 -4.04 3.03
N ALA A 81 14.24 -5.02 2.12
CA ALA A 81 14.70 -4.84 0.76
C ALA A 81 13.80 -3.88 -0.06
N SER A 82 12.49 -3.90 0.19
CA SER A 82 11.53 -2.99 -0.46
C SER A 82 11.55 -1.56 0.11
N GLY A 83 12.28 -1.32 1.21
CA GLY A 83 12.26 -0.02 1.90
C GLY A 83 10.91 0.30 2.54
N SER A 84 10.12 -0.73 2.84
CA SER A 84 8.76 -0.60 3.37
C SER A 84 8.70 0.20 4.66
N SER A 85 7.72 1.11 4.74
CA SER A 85 7.41 1.89 5.96
C SER A 85 6.69 1.07 7.04
N CYS A 86 6.76 -0.25 6.95
CA CYS A 86 6.11 -1.20 7.85
C CYS A 86 6.79 -1.22 9.22
N GLU A 87 6.12 -0.67 10.23
CA GLU A 87 6.60 -0.69 11.61
C GLU A 87 6.07 -1.93 12.35
N LYS A 88 6.95 -2.59 13.12
CA LYS A 88 6.63 -3.74 13.98
C LYS A 88 5.87 -4.85 13.24
N PRO A 89 6.43 -5.42 12.16
CA PRO A 89 5.76 -6.49 11.43
C PRO A 89 5.55 -7.70 12.33
N THR A 90 4.31 -8.18 12.39
CA THR A 90 3.94 -9.45 13.05
C THR A 90 3.61 -10.48 11.98
N VAL A 91 4.19 -11.66 12.11
CA VAL A 91 4.01 -12.77 11.18
C VAL A 91 3.43 -13.94 11.95
N ALA A 92 2.27 -14.44 11.51
CA ALA A 92 1.66 -15.66 12.03
C ALA A 92 1.68 -16.74 10.94
N VAL A 93 2.15 -17.92 11.29
CA VAL A 93 2.25 -19.06 10.38
C VAL A 93 1.33 -20.16 10.88
N THR A 94 0.43 -20.60 10.01
CA THR A 94 -0.56 -21.65 10.31
C THR A 94 -0.47 -22.76 9.27
N LEU A 95 -0.28 -23.99 9.72
CA LEU A 95 -0.35 -25.18 8.87
C LEU A 95 -1.81 -25.67 8.82
N GLN A 96 -2.35 -25.75 7.63
CA GLN A 96 -3.68 -26.28 7.37
C GLN A 96 -3.54 -27.63 6.68
N THR A 97 -4.16 -28.67 7.24
CA THR A 97 -4.20 -30.00 6.64
C THR A 97 -5.64 -30.31 6.25
N SER A 98 -5.90 -30.52 4.98
CA SER A 98 -7.21 -30.87 4.45
C SER A 98 -7.10 -32.14 3.63
N GLY A 99 -7.57 -33.27 4.20
CA GLY A 99 -7.49 -34.57 3.56
C GLY A 99 -6.06 -34.95 3.16
N PHE A 100 -5.83 -35.04 1.86
CA PHE A 100 -4.55 -35.44 1.29
C PHE A 100 -3.57 -34.28 1.00
N SER A 101 -3.93 -33.03 1.21
CA SER A 101 -3.09 -31.86 0.97
C SER A 101 -2.81 -31.12 2.28
N SER A 102 -1.58 -30.61 2.40
CA SER A 102 -1.19 -29.70 3.46
C SER A 102 -0.83 -28.35 2.84
N SER A 103 -1.26 -27.27 3.44
CA SER A 103 -0.90 -25.92 3.02
C SER A 103 -0.42 -25.11 4.21
N VAL A 104 0.53 -24.23 3.97
CA VAL A 104 1.00 -23.24 4.96
C VAL A 104 0.41 -21.89 4.63
N ARG A 105 -0.24 -21.30 5.62
CA ARG A 105 -0.79 -19.95 5.56
C ARG A 105 0.08 -19.01 6.37
N VAL A 106 0.47 -17.89 5.76
CA VAL A 106 1.25 -16.84 6.40
C VAL A 106 0.43 -15.56 6.41
N ASP A 107 0.14 -15.06 7.60
CA ASP A 107 -0.54 -13.80 7.84
C ASP A 107 0.48 -12.77 8.32
N VAL A 108 0.64 -11.69 7.57
CA VAL A 108 1.54 -10.58 7.92
C VAL A 108 0.71 -9.35 8.26
N ARG A 109 1.01 -8.71 9.38
CA ARG A 109 0.37 -7.46 9.80
C ARG A 109 1.42 -6.45 10.16
N CYS A 110 1.20 -5.19 9.79
CA CYS A 110 2.06 -4.10 10.19
C CYS A 110 1.28 -2.79 10.40
N GLN A 111 1.96 -1.83 11.01
CA GLN A 111 1.48 -0.47 11.14
C GLN A 111 2.33 0.43 10.25
N VAL A 112 1.67 1.31 9.50
CA VAL A 112 2.33 2.33 8.71
C VAL A 112 2.09 3.66 9.38
N SER A 113 3.18 4.34 9.75
CA SER A 113 3.11 5.68 10.30
C SER A 113 2.85 6.70 9.19
N ASN A 114 1.80 7.50 9.34
CA ASN A 114 1.46 8.58 8.43
C ASN A 114 2.27 9.84 8.75
N LEU A 115 3.61 9.78 8.64
CA LEU A 115 4.51 10.89 8.96
C LEU A 115 4.18 12.21 8.23
N GLY A 116 3.53 12.15 7.06
CA GLY A 116 3.11 13.34 6.30
C GLY A 116 1.76 13.93 6.73
N LEU A 117 0.93 13.19 7.48
CA LEU A 117 -0.41 13.60 7.91
C LEU A 117 -0.57 13.65 9.43
N ALA A 118 0.53 13.51 10.18
CA ALA A 118 0.53 13.59 11.63
C ALA A 118 0.00 14.93 12.14
N MET A 119 0.18 16.01 11.39
CA MET A 119 -0.34 17.35 11.70
C MET A 119 -1.89 17.43 11.63
N ILE A 120 -2.55 16.48 10.94
CA ILE A 120 -4.01 16.45 10.81
C ILE A 120 -4.63 15.41 11.78
N GLY A 121 -3.84 14.85 12.71
CA GLY A 121 -4.33 13.90 13.72
C GLY A 121 -4.64 12.51 13.18
N SER A 122 -4.05 12.11 12.05
CA SER A 122 -4.28 10.79 11.46
C SER A 122 -3.66 9.67 12.30
N ARG A 123 -4.47 8.67 12.63
CA ARG A 123 -4.03 7.46 13.33
C ARG A 123 -3.18 6.57 12.40
N PRO A 124 -2.22 5.79 12.94
CA PRO A 124 -1.48 4.83 12.14
C PRO A 124 -2.44 3.83 11.48
N VAL A 125 -2.23 3.58 10.20
CA VAL A 125 -3.02 2.62 9.42
C VAL A 125 -2.47 1.22 9.65
N ARG A 126 -3.35 0.27 9.97
CA ARG A 126 -2.99 -1.14 10.07
C ARG A 126 -3.21 -1.81 8.72
N LEU A 127 -2.16 -2.38 8.18
CA LEU A 127 -2.20 -3.18 6.97
C LEU A 127 -2.08 -4.66 7.33
N SER A 128 -2.74 -5.52 6.55
CA SER A 128 -2.63 -6.96 6.67
C SER A 128 -2.63 -7.61 5.31
N ALA A 129 -1.82 -8.65 5.15
CA ALA A 129 -1.80 -9.48 3.97
C ALA A 129 -1.69 -10.95 4.37
N THR A 130 -2.27 -11.83 3.56
CA THR A 130 -2.26 -13.26 3.77
C THR A 130 -1.85 -13.94 2.49
N SER A 131 -0.98 -14.94 2.59
CA SER A 131 -0.65 -15.84 1.50
C SER A 131 -0.73 -17.29 1.96
N THR A 132 -1.04 -18.20 1.02
CA THR A 132 -1.17 -19.62 1.29
C THR A 132 -0.46 -20.41 0.20
N GLU A 133 0.47 -21.28 0.60
CA GLU A 133 1.23 -22.15 -0.30
C GLU A 133 1.01 -23.63 0.06
N VAL A 134 0.99 -24.48 -0.94
CA VAL A 134 0.87 -25.93 -0.75
C VAL A 134 2.22 -26.49 -0.29
N VAL A 135 2.19 -27.31 0.74
CA VAL A 135 3.38 -28.01 1.24
C VAL A 135 3.54 -29.33 0.51
N ASP A 136 4.70 -29.53 -0.12
CA ASP A 136 5.03 -30.80 -0.78
C ASP A 136 5.25 -31.90 0.28
N ARG A 137 4.49 -33.00 0.14
CA ARG A 137 4.58 -34.16 1.06
C ARG A 137 5.91 -34.86 1.02
N PHE A 138 6.59 -34.81 -0.12
CA PHE A 138 7.85 -35.52 -0.33
C PHE A 138 9.07 -34.84 0.32
N ARG A 139 8.89 -33.61 0.79
CA ARG A 139 9.96 -32.83 1.46
C ARG A 139 9.75 -32.64 2.96
N GLY A 140 8.67 -33.13 3.53
CA GLY A 140 8.30 -32.92 4.95
C GLY A 140 8.74 -34.03 5.92
N GLY A 141 9.70 -34.88 5.52
CA GLY A 141 10.30 -35.90 6.39
C GLY A 141 11.45 -35.34 7.22
#